data_e7981a9dcb56cfdd6069683f124c93ed
#
_entry.id   e7981a9dcb56cfdd6069683f124c93ed
#
_cell.length_a   1.000
_cell.length_b   1.000
_cell.length_c   1.000
_cell.angle_alpha   90.00
_cell.angle_beta   90.00
_cell.angle_gamma   90.00
#
_symmetry.space_group_name_H-M   'P 1'
#
loop_
_entity.id
_entity.type
_entity.pdbx_description
1 polymer ?
#
loop_
_entity_poly.entity_id
_entity_poly.type
_entity_poly.pdbx_seq_one_letter_code
_entity_poly.pdbx_strand_id
1 'polypeptide(L)'
;MGRFHFLKEKKFYINLLIIVLLIIALVWLTFRLLNRYTRHDEVFSMPDFTGQDYQQVKHEHSRDFNFILIDSVYPKGQLPGSIYQQDPLPGSKIKKGRNVYAIIVAVMPEKTTMPNVKGISLREAIGRLESSGLDVDHLEYVNYSYKNNVIDQYYQGSPISEGEELVKGSEITLRVGIGDDKSNVKVPNLIGKSAEETKRLLNLAGLNLGMVTHEDNDSIQYQCVRKMSPGPSSSAVRPGTYIDIWYHSSRTMDFKKEMQELLHEDSLANMPQPILTIDTIKETIETTDYEEQDEFEDEF
;
A
#
# COMPACT_ATOMS: atom_id res chain seq x y z
N MET A 1 -60.55 -57.37 -19.60
CA MET A 1 -59.33 -57.78 -18.90
C MET A 1 -58.40 -58.44 -19.90
N GLY A 2 -57.31 -57.78 -20.35
CA GLY A 2 -56.44 -58.39 -21.35
C GLY A 2 -55.36 -57.48 -21.94
N ARG A 3 -54.96 -56.38 -21.20
CA ARG A 3 -54.04 -55.36 -21.75
C ARG A 3 -52.54 -55.64 -21.52
N PHE A 4 -52.14 -56.68 -20.75
CA PHE A 4 -50.76 -56.93 -20.38
C PHE A 4 -50.21 -58.30 -20.71
N HIS A 5 -50.85 -59.04 -21.73
CA HIS A 5 -50.40 -60.37 -22.12
C HIS A 5 -48.97 -60.34 -22.74
N PHE A 6 -48.55 -59.22 -23.38
CA PHE A 6 -47.24 -59.07 -24.02
C PHE A 6 -46.12 -59.08 -23.01
N LEU A 7 -46.36 -58.70 -21.72
CA LEU A 7 -45.37 -58.73 -20.63
C LEU A 7 -44.93 -60.18 -20.24
N LYS A 8 -45.62 -61.21 -20.68
CA LYS A 8 -45.27 -62.62 -20.41
C LYS A 8 -44.45 -63.29 -21.54
N GLU A 9 -44.27 -62.59 -22.66
CA GLU A 9 -43.49 -63.13 -23.77
C GLU A 9 -41.96 -62.88 -23.56
N LYS A 10 -41.14 -63.95 -23.73
CA LYS A 10 -39.69 -63.88 -23.69
C LYS A 10 -39.12 -62.78 -24.64
N LYS A 11 -39.79 -62.61 -25.79
CA LYS A 11 -39.40 -61.60 -26.80
C LYS A 11 -39.50 -60.18 -26.27
N PHE A 12 -40.45 -59.88 -25.38
CA PHE A 12 -40.54 -58.52 -24.74
C PHE A 12 -39.34 -58.22 -23.90
N TYR A 13 -38.87 -59.11 -23.05
CA TYR A 13 -37.71 -58.93 -22.21
C TYR A 13 -36.42 -58.83 -23.03
N ILE A 14 -36.29 -59.59 -24.13
CA ILE A 14 -35.17 -59.49 -25.03
C ILE A 14 -35.14 -58.13 -25.72
N ASN A 15 -36.23 -57.60 -26.20
CA ASN A 15 -36.31 -56.28 -26.81
C ASN A 15 -36.07 -55.16 -25.79
N LEU A 16 -36.61 -55.29 -24.57
CA LEU A 16 -36.38 -54.36 -23.49
C LEU A 16 -34.86 -54.29 -23.12
N LEU A 17 -34.23 -55.46 -23.03
CA LEU A 17 -32.82 -55.59 -22.77
C LEU A 17 -31.95 -54.90 -23.86
N ILE A 18 -32.35 -55.11 -25.14
CA ILE A 18 -31.66 -54.45 -26.27
C ILE A 18 -31.85 -52.94 -26.21
N ILE A 19 -33.01 -52.41 -25.85
CA ILE A 19 -33.26 -50.97 -25.72
C ILE A 19 -32.45 -50.43 -24.61
N VAL A 20 -32.36 -51.06 -23.42
CA VAL A 20 -31.56 -50.64 -22.30
C VAL A 20 -30.07 -50.61 -22.68
N LEU A 21 -29.55 -51.63 -23.35
CA LEU A 21 -28.18 -51.69 -23.85
C LEU A 21 -27.87 -50.55 -24.84
N LEU A 22 -28.82 -50.27 -25.75
CA LEU A 22 -28.71 -49.16 -26.70
C LEU A 22 -28.64 -47.80 -26.00
N ILE A 23 -29.48 -47.58 -24.97
CA ILE A 23 -29.45 -46.37 -24.16
C ILE A 23 -28.12 -46.23 -23.44
N ILE A 24 -27.61 -47.28 -22.80
CA ILE A 24 -26.32 -47.29 -22.13
C ILE A 24 -25.19 -47.01 -23.12
N ALA A 25 -25.21 -47.64 -24.30
CA ALA A 25 -24.22 -47.39 -25.35
C ALA A 25 -24.25 -45.92 -25.84
N LEU A 26 -25.45 -45.36 -26.02
CA LEU A 26 -25.64 -43.98 -26.45
C LEU A 26 -25.13 -43.00 -25.38
N VAL A 27 -25.46 -43.23 -24.12
CA VAL A 27 -24.96 -42.43 -22.99
C VAL A 27 -23.44 -42.54 -22.90
N TRP A 28 -22.89 -43.74 -23.00
CA TRP A 28 -21.43 -43.92 -22.98
C TRP A 28 -20.74 -43.22 -24.16
N LEU A 29 -21.34 -43.30 -25.37
CA LEU A 29 -20.82 -42.63 -26.56
C LEU A 29 -20.88 -41.12 -26.43
N THR A 30 -21.97 -40.56 -25.88
CA THR A 30 -22.09 -39.13 -25.62
C THR A 30 -21.06 -38.65 -24.61
N PHE A 31 -20.83 -39.36 -23.51
CA PHE A 31 -19.77 -39.02 -22.56
C PHE A 31 -18.38 -39.10 -23.20
N ARG A 32 -18.11 -40.09 -24.03
CA ARG A 32 -16.83 -40.23 -24.73
C ARG A 32 -16.58 -39.11 -25.75
N LEU A 33 -17.62 -38.71 -26.50
CA LEU A 33 -17.55 -37.59 -27.43
C LEU A 33 -17.40 -36.27 -26.68
N LEU A 34 -18.13 -36.09 -25.59
CA LEU A 34 -18.03 -34.88 -24.74
C LEU A 34 -16.64 -34.76 -24.13
N ASN A 35 -16.06 -35.84 -23.62
CA ASN A 35 -14.71 -35.84 -23.05
C ASN A 35 -13.63 -35.47 -24.10
N ARG A 36 -13.82 -35.93 -25.35
CA ARG A 36 -12.93 -35.61 -26.46
C ARG A 36 -13.08 -34.15 -26.92
N TYR A 37 -14.30 -33.60 -26.84
CA TYR A 37 -14.58 -32.21 -27.24
C TYR A 37 -14.16 -31.20 -26.16
N THR A 38 -14.36 -31.52 -24.89
CA THR A 38 -14.10 -30.58 -23.77
C THR A 38 -12.67 -30.55 -23.29
N ARG A 39 -11.76 -31.44 -23.73
CA ARG A 39 -10.34 -31.51 -23.34
C ARG A 39 -10.14 -31.22 -21.83
N HIS A 40 -10.82 -31.95 -20.97
CA HIS A 40 -10.86 -31.69 -19.54
C HIS A 40 -9.50 -31.82 -18.84
N ASP A 41 -8.52 -32.50 -19.41
CA ASP A 41 -7.28 -32.94 -18.77
C ASP A 41 -6.06 -31.98 -19.02
N GLU A 42 -6.20 -30.99 -19.90
CA GLU A 42 -5.12 -30.04 -20.18
C GLU A 42 -5.24 -28.78 -19.29
N VAL A 43 -4.91 -28.93 -18.00
CA VAL A 43 -4.84 -27.82 -17.06
C VAL A 43 -3.38 -27.45 -16.85
N PHE A 44 -3.00 -26.21 -17.15
CA PHE A 44 -1.67 -25.63 -16.92
C PHE A 44 -1.71 -24.74 -15.69
N SER A 45 -0.58 -24.67 -14.99
CA SER A 45 -0.38 -23.64 -13.98
C SER A 45 0.11 -22.36 -14.67
N MET A 46 -0.52 -21.24 -14.42
CA MET A 46 -0.12 -19.93 -14.97
C MET A 46 1.29 -19.59 -14.51
N PRO A 47 2.26 -19.39 -15.44
CA PRO A 47 3.58 -18.89 -15.08
C PRO A 47 3.52 -17.47 -14.51
N ASP A 48 4.56 -17.08 -13.77
CA ASP A 48 4.75 -15.70 -13.33
C ASP A 48 5.54 -14.92 -14.40
N PHE A 49 4.89 -13.97 -15.01
CA PHE A 49 5.47 -13.07 -16.00
C PHE A 49 5.74 -11.66 -15.44
N THR A 50 5.45 -11.43 -14.16
CA THR A 50 5.64 -10.13 -13.52
C THR A 50 7.13 -9.74 -13.56
N GLY A 51 7.41 -8.50 -13.95
CA GLY A 51 8.77 -7.96 -14.08
C GLY A 51 9.50 -8.34 -15.37
N GLN A 52 8.94 -9.23 -16.21
CA GLN A 52 9.52 -9.61 -17.51
C GLN A 52 9.03 -8.66 -18.62
N ASP A 53 9.84 -8.53 -19.68
CA ASP A 53 9.46 -7.71 -20.83
C ASP A 53 8.23 -8.28 -21.56
N TYR A 54 7.20 -7.45 -21.72
CA TYR A 54 5.93 -7.87 -22.32
C TYR A 54 6.08 -8.40 -23.75
N GLN A 55 6.93 -7.77 -24.57
CA GLN A 55 7.09 -8.17 -25.99
C GLN A 55 7.82 -9.51 -26.08
N GLN A 56 8.82 -9.72 -25.24
CA GLN A 56 9.54 -10.99 -25.16
C GLN A 56 8.62 -12.11 -24.71
N VAL A 57 7.92 -11.94 -23.60
CA VAL A 57 6.97 -12.93 -23.04
C VAL A 57 5.88 -13.25 -24.08
N LYS A 58 5.30 -12.25 -24.71
CA LYS A 58 4.29 -12.42 -25.77
C LYS A 58 4.83 -13.23 -26.95
N HIS A 59 6.07 -12.99 -27.35
CA HIS A 59 6.69 -13.73 -28.46
C HIS A 59 6.96 -15.19 -28.08
N GLU A 60 7.53 -15.45 -26.90
CA GLU A 60 7.92 -16.78 -26.44
C GLU A 60 6.71 -17.68 -26.16
N HIS A 61 5.63 -17.12 -25.58
CA HIS A 61 4.47 -17.85 -25.12
C HIS A 61 3.21 -17.69 -26.02
N SER A 62 3.34 -17.10 -27.21
CA SER A 62 2.23 -16.88 -28.16
C SER A 62 1.50 -18.16 -28.59
N ARG A 63 2.14 -19.34 -28.49
CA ARG A 63 1.52 -20.63 -28.84
C ARG A 63 0.61 -21.17 -27.74
N ASP A 64 0.86 -20.76 -26.51
CA ASP A 64 0.19 -21.29 -25.32
C ASP A 64 -0.86 -20.33 -24.76
N PHE A 65 -0.64 -19.02 -24.91
CA PHE A 65 -1.49 -17.97 -24.35
C PHE A 65 -1.75 -16.85 -25.37
N ASN A 66 -2.89 -16.20 -25.22
CA ASN A 66 -3.24 -15.00 -25.97
C ASN A 66 -3.06 -13.78 -25.08
N PHE A 67 -1.97 -13.01 -25.27
CA PHE A 67 -1.66 -11.83 -24.47
C PHE A 67 -2.44 -10.60 -24.96
N ILE A 68 -3.16 -9.97 -24.04
CA ILE A 68 -3.95 -8.75 -24.26
C ILE A 68 -3.44 -7.68 -23.32
N LEU A 69 -2.90 -6.62 -23.88
CA LEU A 69 -2.54 -5.42 -23.12
C LEU A 69 -3.82 -4.65 -22.78
N ILE A 70 -4.08 -4.42 -21.50
CA ILE A 70 -5.26 -3.67 -21.03
C ILE A 70 -4.91 -2.22 -20.75
N ASP A 71 -3.77 -2.02 -20.05
CA ASP A 71 -3.40 -0.70 -19.53
C ASP A 71 -1.88 -0.60 -19.34
N SER A 72 -1.41 0.61 -19.08
CA SER A 72 -0.02 0.87 -18.70
C SER A 72 0.03 1.82 -17.51
N VAL A 73 0.89 1.51 -16.53
CA VAL A 73 1.10 2.30 -15.31
C VAL A 73 2.54 2.76 -15.22
N TYR A 74 2.80 3.81 -14.46
CA TYR A 74 4.16 4.35 -14.28
C TYR A 74 4.60 4.27 -12.81
N PRO A 75 4.87 3.08 -12.26
CA PRO A 75 5.38 2.93 -10.90
C PRO A 75 6.85 3.36 -10.83
N LYS A 76 7.24 4.05 -9.74
CA LYS A 76 8.62 4.45 -9.51
C LYS A 76 9.53 3.21 -9.36
N GLY A 77 10.65 3.20 -10.07
CA GLY A 77 11.71 2.19 -9.88
C GLY A 77 11.50 0.85 -10.62
N GLN A 78 10.51 0.72 -11.49
CA GLN A 78 10.33 -0.48 -12.31
C GLN A 78 10.79 -0.26 -13.76
N LEU A 79 11.16 -1.38 -14.42
CA LEU A 79 11.67 -1.34 -15.79
C LEU A 79 10.55 -1.03 -16.79
N PRO A 80 10.68 0.02 -17.63
CA PRO A 80 9.71 0.32 -18.68
C PRO A 80 9.52 -0.87 -19.63
N GLY A 81 8.27 -1.13 -20.02
CA GLY A 81 7.90 -2.26 -20.89
C GLY A 81 7.71 -3.59 -20.18
N SER A 82 8.09 -3.70 -18.90
CA SER A 82 7.87 -4.93 -18.13
C SER A 82 6.40 -5.09 -17.70
N ILE A 83 6.00 -6.34 -17.49
CA ILE A 83 4.65 -6.66 -17.00
C ILE A 83 4.56 -6.27 -15.53
N TYR A 84 3.69 -5.32 -15.22
CA TYR A 84 3.41 -4.86 -13.86
C TYR A 84 2.47 -5.80 -13.12
N GLN A 85 1.40 -6.22 -13.81
CA GLN A 85 0.37 -7.12 -13.28
C GLN A 85 -0.19 -7.99 -14.39
N GLN A 86 -0.56 -9.23 -14.06
CA GLN A 86 -1.19 -10.18 -14.97
C GLN A 86 -2.48 -10.74 -14.39
N ASP A 87 -3.43 -11.06 -15.28
CA ASP A 87 -4.62 -11.84 -14.99
C ASP A 87 -4.79 -12.91 -16.10
N PRO A 88 -4.83 -14.21 -15.75
CA PRO A 88 -4.89 -14.85 -14.43
C PRO A 88 -3.60 -14.71 -13.60
N LEU A 89 -3.79 -14.72 -12.27
CA LEU A 89 -2.67 -14.65 -11.33
C LEU A 89 -1.70 -15.83 -11.47
N PRO A 90 -0.40 -15.66 -11.17
CA PRO A 90 0.57 -16.75 -11.15
C PRO A 90 0.09 -17.94 -10.32
N GLY A 91 0.33 -19.17 -10.80
CA GLY A 91 -0.12 -20.39 -10.15
C GLY A 91 -1.60 -20.76 -10.38
N SER A 92 -2.41 -19.91 -10.99
CA SER A 92 -3.80 -20.21 -11.32
C SER A 92 -3.91 -21.37 -12.30
N LYS A 93 -4.91 -22.23 -12.13
CA LYS A 93 -5.22 -23.32 -13.06
C LYS A 93 -5.95 -22.77 -14.29
N ILE A 94 -5.33 -22.87 -15.45
CA ILE A 94 -5.83 -22.32 -16.71
C ILE A 94 -5.82 -23.38 -17.82
N LYS A 95 -6.58 -23.13 -18.88
CA LYS A 95 -6.58 -23.95 -20.10
C LYS A 95 -5.67 -23.31 -21.17
N LYS A 96 -5.12 -24.13 -22.06
CA LYS A 96 -4.35 -23.68 -23.22
C LYS A 96 -5.16 -22.70 -24.08
N GLY A 97 -4.52 -21.64 -24.59
CA GLY A 97 -5.18 -20.60 -25.37
C GLY A 97 -6.01 -19.60 -24.54
N ARG A 98 -5.87 -19.61 -23.21
CA ARG A 98 -6.51 -18.61 -22.34
C ARG A 98 -5.96 -17.22 -22.65
N ASN A 99 -6.82 -16.22 -22.60
CA ASN A 99 -6.40 -14.82 -22.62
C ASN A 99 -5.66 -14.50 -21.33
N VAL A 100 -4.48 -13.90 -21.47
CA VAL A 100 -3.69 -13.33 -20.39
C VAL A 100 -3.74 -11.82 -20.55
N TYR A 101 -4.41 -11.19 -19.61
CA TYR A 101 -4.51 -9.74 -19.55
C TYR A 101 -3.30 -9.20 -18.80
N ALA A 102 -2.59 -8.25 -19.40
CA ALA A 102 -1.40 -7.67 -18.82
C ALA A 102 -1.56 -6.15 -18.69
N ILE A 103 -1.09 -5.64 -17.55
CA ILE A 103 -0.81 -4.23 -17.33
C ILE A 103 0.71 -4.10 -17.38
N ILE A 104 1.25 -3.19 -18.17
CA ILE A 104 2.70 -2.99 -18.30
C ILE A 104 3.16 -1.70 -17.62
N VAL A 105 4.46 -1.66 -17.34
CA VAL A 105 5.12 -0.39 -16.98
C VAL A 105 5.22 0.46 -18.24
N ALA A 106 4.66 1.67 -18.20
CA ALA A 106 4.67 2.58 -19.35
C ALA A 106 6.08 2.90 -19.81
N VAL A 107 6.32 2.83 -21.10
CA VAL A 107 7.62 3.20 -21.72
C VAL A 107 7.84 4.71 -21.71
N MET A 108 6.77 5.47 -21.87
CA MET A 108 6.79 6.92 -21.74
C MET A 108 5.93 7.34 -20.53
N PRO A 109 6.47 8.15 -19.62
CA PRO A 109 5.69 8.66 -18.50
C PRO A 109 4.56 9.55 -19.00
N GLU A 110 3.40 9.42 -18.37
CA GLU A 110 2.29 10.34 -18.60
C GLU A 110 2.71 11.75 -18.17
N LYS A 111 2.48 12.73 -19.03
CA LYS A 111 2.78 14.13 -18.73
C LYS A 111 1.56 14.86 -18.18
N THR A 112 1.82 15.84 -17.35
CA THR A 112 0.84 16.78 -16.82
C THR A 112 1.41 18.19 -16.85
N THR A 113 0.61 19.19 -16.52
CA THR A 113 1.06 20.58 -16.45
C THR A 113 0.99 21.08 -15.02
N MET A 114 1.97 21.90 -14.62
CA MET A 114 2.01 22.56 -13.31
C MET A 114 0.82 23.50 -13.15
N PRO A 115 -0.09 23.30 -12.17
CA PRO A 115 -1.17 24.24 -11.88
C PRO A 115 -0.63 25.49 -11.17
N ASN A 116 -1.38 26.58 -11.25
CA ASN A 116 -1.08 27.76 -10.43
C ASN A 116 -1.52 27.53 -8.98
N VAL A 117 -0.56 27.43 -8.06
CA VAL A 117 -0.82 27.27 -6.63
C VAL A 117 -0.28 28.44 -5.80
N LYS A 118 0.28 29.47 -6.42
CA LYS A 118 0.75 30.68 -5.73
C LYS A 118 -0.42 31.55 -5.27
N GLY A 119 -0.30 32.09 -4.06
CA GLY A 119 -1.28 33.03 -3.50
C GLY A 119 -2.56 32.38 -2.94
N ILE A 120 -2.68 31.05 -2.99
CA ILE A 120 -3.82 30.32 -2.45
C ILE A 120 -3.47 29.60 -1.13
N SER A 121 -4.50 29.07 -0.44
CA SER A 121 -4.27 28.30 0.78
C SER A 121 -3.55 26.99 0.52
N LEU A 122 -2.71 26.53 1.49
CA LEU A 122 -2.02 25.26 1.41
C LEU A 122 -2.97 24.08 1.09
N ARG A 123 -4.15 24.02 1.74
CA ARG A 123 -5.16 22.99 1.49
C ARG A 123 -5.65 22.96 0.04
N GLU A 124 -5.90 24.13 -0.53
CA GLU A 124 -6.33 24.25 -1.92
C GLU A 124 -5.20 23.91 -2.88
N ALA A 125 -3.96 24.32 -2.56
CA ALA A 125 -2.78 24.02 -3.36
C ALA A 125 -2.53 22.51 -3.44
N ILE A 126 -2.60 21.79 -2.32
CA ILE A 126 -2.50 20.31 -2.27
C ILE A 126 -3.56 19.69 -3.16
N GLY A 127 -4.84 20.11 -3.04
CA GLY A 127 -5.92 19.57 -3.86
C GLY A 127 -5.74 19.83 -5.36
N ARG A 128 -5.19 21.00 -5.75
CA ARG A 128 -4.89 21.30 -7.17
C ARG A 128 -3.75 20.44 -7.70
N LEU A 129 -2.68 20.23 -6.91
CA LEU A 129 -1.58 19.34 -7.29
C LEU A 129 -2.06 17.90 -7.46
N GLU A 130 -2.80 17.36 -6.48
CA GLU A 130 -3.39 16.02 -6.54
C GLU A 130 -4.29 15.86 -7.79
N SER A 131 -5.14 16.85 -8.08
CA SER A 131 -6.01 16.83 -9.27
C SER A 131 -5.23 16.83 -10.59
N SER A 132 -4.03 17.42 -10.60
CA SER A 132 -3.11 17.40 -11.75
C SER A 132 -2.22 16.17 -11.77
N GLY A 133 -2.37 15.24 -10.79
CA GLY A 133 -1.52 14.06 -10.65
C GLY A 133 -0.10 14.38 -10.22
N LEU A 134 0.09 15.47 -9.47
CA LEU A 134 1.35 15.87 -8.86
C LEU A 134 1.29 15.68 -7.34
N ASP A 135 2.43 15.37 -6.74
CA ASP A 135 2.56 15.16 -5.30
C ASP A 135 3.27 16.34 -4.62
N VAL A 136 3.07 16.49 -3.31
CA VAL A 136 3.87 17.41 -2.52
C VAL A 136 5.12 16.69 -2.00
N ASP A 137 6.31 17.22 -2.26
CA ASP A 137 7.58 16.74 -1.72
C ASP A 137 7.68 17.10 -0.23
N HIS A 138 7.85 18.38 0.03
CA HIS A 138 7.87 18.94 1.38
C HIS A 138 7.42 20.41 1.40
N LEU A 139 7.15 20.90 2.60
CA LEU A 139 6.72 22.27 2.88
C LEU A 139 7.86 23.06 3.50
N GLU A 140 8.26 24.16 2.85
CA GLU A 140 9.20 25.11 3.38
C GLU A 140 8.46 26.31 4.00
N TYR A 141 8.51 26.44 5.32
CA TYR A 141 7.85 27.55 6.00
C TYR A 141 8.78 28.76 6.10
N VAL A 142 8.30 29.92 5.66
CA VAL A 142 9.03 31.20 5.69
C VAL A 142 8.21 32.30 6.39
N ASN A 143 8.89 33.33 6.86
CA ASN A 143 8.26 34.49 7.47
C ASN A 143 7.42 35.23 6.41
N TYR A 144 6.11 35.17 6.56
CA TYR A 144 5.13 35.82 5.69
C TYR A 144 3.84 36.03 6.49
N SER A 145 3.18 37.16 6.33
CA SER A 145 2.05 37.56 7.18
C SER A 145 0.81 36.65 7.05
N TYR A 146 0.61 36.05 5.87
CA TYR A 146 -0.55 35.17 5.67
C TYR A 146 -0.16 33.72 5.99
N LYS A 147 -0.78 33.18 7.05
CA LYS A 147 -0.58 31.81 7.51
C LYS A 147 -1.12 30.80 6.51
N ASN A 148 -0.36 29.72 6.28
CA ASN A 148 -0.74 28.64 5.38
C ASN A 148 -1.12 29.10 3.96
N ASN A 149 -0.53 30.20 3.50
CA ASN A 149 -0.64 30.69 2.12
C ASN A 149 0.60 30.26 1.35
N VAL A 150 0.41 29.69 0.16
CA VAL A 150 1.52 29.30 -0.72
C VAL A 150 2.11 30.53 -1.38
N ILE A 151 3.40 30.77 -1.16
CA ILE A 151 4.13 31.91 -1.68
C ILE A 151 4.78 31.56 -3.02
N ASP A 152 5.43 30.39 -3.05
CA ASP A 152 6.18 29.91 -4.21
C ASP A 152 6.11 28.39 -4.34
N GLN A 153 6.44 27.89 -5.55
CA GLN A 153 6.43 26.51 -5.95
C GLN A 153 7.77 26.15 -6.61
N TYR A 154 8.32 24.97 -6.26
CA TYR A 154 9.62 24.51 -6.73
C TYR A 154 9.53 23.06 -7.18
N TYR A 155 10.28 22.75 -8.23
CA TYR A 155 10.50 21.38 -8.69
C TYR A 155 12.01 21.10 -8.71
N GLN A 156 12.44 20.07 -8.01
CA GLN A 156 13.87 19.70 -7.87
C GLN A 156 14.76 20.89 -7.47
N GLY A 157 14.29 21.72 -6.55
CA GLY A 157 15.01 22.88 -6.03
C GLY A 157 15.00 24.13 -6.94
N SER A 158 14.40 24.06 -8.13
CA SER A 158 14.26 25.21 -9.06
C SER A 158 12.83 25.74 -9.05
N PRO A 159 12.62 27.08 -9.10
CA PRO A 159 11.29 27.65 -9.27
C PRO A 159 10.64 27.12 -10.54
N ILE A 160 9.36 26.76 -10.44
CA ILE A 160 8.58 26.27 -11.57
C ILE A 160 7.38 27.19 -11.81
N SER A 161 7.04 27.43 -13.09
CA SER A 161 5.93 28.30 -13.48
C SER A 161 4.67 27.48 -13.79
N GLU A 162 3.51 28.14 -13.68
CA GLU A 162 2.25 27.57 -14.16
C GLU A 162 2.36 27.21 -15.65
N GLY A 163 1.79 26.04 -16.04
CA GLY A 163 1.77 25.55 -17.41
C GLY A 163 3.02 24.79 -17.85
N GLU A 164 4.09 24.75 -17.05
CA GLU A 164 5.26 23.92 -17.38
C GLU A 164 4.92 22.43 -17.37
N GLU A 165 5.44 21.68 -18.37
CA GLU A 165 5.22 20.24 -18.47
C GLU A 165 6.05 19.47 -17.43
N LEU A 166 5.38 18.57 -16.73
CA LEU A 166 5.96 17.67 -15.76
C LEU A 166 5.54 16.22 -16.04
N VAL A 167 6.27 15.29 -15.50
CA VAL A 167 5.86 13.90 -15.42
C VAL A 167 4.81 13.75 -14.31
N LYS A 168 3.72 13.05 -14.58
CA LYS A 168 2.72 12.72 -13.55
C LYS A 168 3.37 11.97 -12.39
N GLY A 169 3.01 12.31 -11.15
CA GLY A 169 3.68 11.84 -9.94
C GLY A 169 4.96 12.59 -9.60
N SER A 170 5.29 13.70 -10.29
CA SER A 170 6.37 14.59 -9.88
C SER A 170 6.05 15.25 -8.54
N GLU A 171 7.09 15.40 -7.70
CA GLU A 171 6.98 15.94 -6.34
C GLU A 171 7.35 17.42 -6.34
N ILE A 172 6.45 18.24 -5.81
CA ILE A 172 6.56 19.71 -5.79
C ILE A 172 6.81 20.19 -4.35
N THR A 173 7.86 20.97 -4.16
CA THR A 173 8.12 21.70 -2.91
C THR A 173 7.29 22.97 -2.89
N LEU A 174 6.56 23.18 -1.80
CA LEU A 174 5.76 24.41 -1.60
C LEU A 174 6.40 25.29 -0.54
N ARG A 175 6.64 26.53 -0.88
CA ARG A 175 7.03 27.55 0.10
C ARG A 175 5.78 28.21 0.69
N VAL A 176 5.63 28.13 2.02
CA VAL A 176 4.38 28.46 2.73
C VAL A 176 4.64 29.52 3.80
N GLY A 177 3.71 30.44 3.95
CA GLY A 177 3.78 31.46 5.00
C GLY A 177 3.47 30.91 6.39
N ILE A 178 4.30 31.25 7.39
CA ILE A 178 4.11 30.82 8.77
C ILE A 178 3.03 31.63 9.50
N GLY A 179 2.72 32.84 9.02
CA GLY A 179 1.82 33.80 9.68
C GLY A 179 2.55 34.61 10.78
N ASP A 180 1.93 35.72 11.18
CA ASP A 180 2.50 36.60 12.21
C ASP A 180 2.44 35.98 13.62
N ASP A 181 1.45 35.13 13.87
CA ASP A 181 1.22 34.44 15.16
C ASP A 181 2.22 33.30 15.44
N LYS A 182 2.91 32.80 14.41
CA LYS A 182 3.87 31.67 14.48
C LYS A 182 3.35 30.50 15.31
N SER A 183 2.03 30.29 15.29
CA SER A 183 1.39 29.27 16.13
C SER A 183 1.78 27.86 15.69
N ASN A 184 2.01 27.00 16.69
CA ASN A 184 2.29 25.60 16.50
C ASN A 184 1.06 24.86 15.93
N VAL A 185 1.30 23.69 15.32
CA VAL A 185 0.30 22.80 14.75
C VAL A 185 0.27 21.46 15.50
N LYS A 186 -0.90 20.86 15.59
CA LYS A 186 -1.05 19.53 16.20
C LYS A 186 -0.64 18.46 15.22
N VAL A 187 0.04 17.43 15.73
CA VAL A 187 0.38 16.24 14.97
C VAL A 187 -0.88 15.38 14.82
N PRO A 188 -1.31 15.04 13.59
CA PRO A 188 -2.47 14.18 13.38
C PRO A 188 -2.15 12.73 13.80
N ASN A 189 -3.17 11.97 14.19
CA ASN A 189 -3.01 10.54 14.43
C ASN A 189 -2.97 9.79 13.08
N LEU A 190 -1.84 9.11 12.84
CA LEU A 190 -1.57 8.42 11.58
C LEU A 190 -1.57 6.89 11.73
N ILE A 191 -1.74 6.36 12.95
CA ILE A 191 -1.71 4.91 13.19
C ILE A 191 -2.73 4.20 12.31
N GLY A 192 -2.29 3.16 11.62
CA GLY A 192 -3.10 2.37 10.69
C GLY A 192 -3.28 2.98 9.30
N LYS A 193 -2.73 4.16 9.03
CA LYS A 193 -2.82 4.81 7.73
C LYS A 193 -1.81 4.24 6.74
N SER A 194 -2.16 4.22 5.45
CA SER A 194 -1.24 3.87 4.37
C SER A 194 -0.17 4.95 4.17
N ALA A 195 0.87 4.66 3.39
CA ALA A 195 1.93 5.62 3.11
C ALA A 195 1.41 6.87 2.38
N GLU A 196 0.54 6.70 1.40
CA GLU A 196 -0.07 7.79 0.65
C GLU A 196 -0.97 8.67 1.54
N GLU A 197 -1.85 8.05 2.32
CA GLU A 197 -2.73 8.76 3.25
C GLU A 197 -1.93 9.49 4.34
N THR A 198 -0.84 8.89 4.82
CA THR A 198 0.07 9.48 5.82
C THR A 198 0.70 10.75 5.29
N LYS A 199 1.33 10.72 4.12
CA LYS A 199 1.97 11.89 3.48
C LYS A 199 0.94 13.00 3.28
N ARG A 200 -0.23 12.66 2.76
CA ARG A 200 -1.32 13.61 2.55
C ARG A 200 -1.80 14.28 3.83
N LEU A 201 -2.03 13.51 4.90
CA LEU A 201 -2.49 14.05 6.19
C LEU A 201 -1.45 14.94 6.85
N LEU A 202 -0.16 14.58 6.77
CA LEU A 202 0.94 15.42 7.26
C LEU A 202 0.97 16.75 6.51
N ASN A 203 0.96 16.74 5.19
CA ASN A 203 0.98 17.96 4.38
C ASN A 203 -0.24 18.85 4.65
N LEU A 204 -1.44 18.26 4.81
CA LEU A 204 -2.65 19.01 5.17
C LEU A 204 -2.58 19.63 6.58
N ALA A 205 -1.83 19.01 7.50
CA ALA A 205 -1.56 19.54 8.83
C ALA A 205 -0.41 20.57 8.85
N GLY A 206 0.26 20.81 7.71
CA GLY A 206 1.41 21.69 7.62
C GLY A 206 2.70 21.08 8.17
N LEU A 207 2.81 19.73 8.08
CA LEU A 207 3.96 18.95 8.56
C LEU A 207 4.59 18.19 7.40
N ASN A 208 5.82 17.74 7.59
CA ASN A 208 6.57 16.98 6.59
C ASN A 208 6.74 15.52 7.01
N LEU A 209 6.85 14.63 6.02
CA LEU A 209 7.24 13.25 6.23
C LEU A 209 8.75 13.21 6.50
N GLY A 210 9.16 12.65 7.64
CA GLY A 210 10.54 12.46 8.05
C GLY A 210 11.13 11.14 7.59
N MET A 211 11.90 10.49 8.44
CA MET A 211 12.48 9.18 8.18
C MET A 211 11.38 8.12 8.10
N VAL A 212 11.44 7.29 7.07
CA VAL A 212 10.54 6.15 6.88
C VAL A 212 11.31 4.87 7.15
N THR A 213 10.81 4.05 8.07
CA THR A 213 11.37 2.75 8.42
C THR A 213 10.33 1.66 8.18
N HIS A 214 10.68 0.63 7.42
CA HIS A 214 9.88 -0.56 7.22
C HIS A 214 10.39 -1.66 8.16
N GLU A 215 9.54 -2.15 9.07
CA GLU A 215 9.92 -3.12 10.10
C GLU A 215 9.77 -4.57 9.64
N ASP A 216 9.09 -4.79 8.52
CA ASP A 216 8.92 -6.09 7.87
C ASP A 216 9.14 -5.98 6.36
N ASN A 217 9.19 -7.15 5.68
CA ASN A 217 9.36 -7.25 4.24
C ASN A 217 8.05 -7.55 3.51
N ASP A 218 6.89 -7.27 4.12
CA ASP A 218 5.61 -7.47 3.45
C ASP A 218 5.41 -6.44 2.33
N SER A 219 4.52 -6.78 1.40
CA SER A 219 4.22 -5.90 0.25
C SER A 219 3.70 -4.54 0.72
N ILE A 220 4.13 -3.46 0.06
CA ILE A 220 3.80 -2.06 0.39
C ILE A 220 2.29 -1.84 0.57
N GLN A 221 1.47 -2.53 -0.23
CA GLN A 221 0.00 -2.43 -0.16
C GLN A 221 -0.62 -2.87 1.18
N TYR A 222 0.11 -3.67 1.98
CA TYR A 222 -0.34 -4.12 3.30
C TYR A 222 0.34 -3.38 4.44
N GLN A 223 1.25 -2.45 4.13
CA GLN A 223 1.94 -1.68 5.15
C GLN A 223 1.09 -0.50 5.62
N CYS A 224 1.08 -0.32 6.93
CA CYS A 224 0.42 0.79 7.60
C CYS A 224 1.29 1.32 8.73
N VAL A 225 1.04 2.56 9.12
CA VAL A 225 1.78 3.22 10.21
C VAL A 225 1.55 2.46 11.51
N ARG A 226 2.63 1.97 12.12
CA ARG A 226 2.65 1.39 13.46
C ARG A 226 3.05 2.41 14.52
N LYS A 227 4.10 3.17 14.25
CA LYS A 227 4.67 4.17 15.19
C LYS A 227 4.99 5.45 14.44
N MET A 228 4.94 6.56 15.14
CA MET A 228 5.29 7.88 14.64
C MET A 228 5.98 8.71 15.73
N SER A 229 6.86 9.61 15.33
CA SER A 229 7.58 10.51 16.26
C SER A 229 7.81 11.88 15.60
N PRO A 230 7.39 13.00 16.21
CA PRO A 230 6.56 13.14 17.42
C PRO A 230 5.18 12.49 17.27
N GLY A 231 4.62 11.98 18.39
CA GLY A 231 3.33 11.35 18.44
C GLY A 231 2.15 12.34 18.48
N PRO A 232 0.89 11.85 18.33
CA PRO A 232 -0.30 12.70 18.25
C PRO A 232 -0.68 13.38 19.59
N SER A 233 -0.21 12.83 20.73
CA SER A 233 -0.42 13.40 22.06
C SER A 233 0.71 14.34 22.48
N SER A 234 1.77 14.46 21.68
CA SER A 234 2.86 15.38 21.93
C SER A 234 2.39 16.84 21.91
N SER A 235 3.19 17.72 22.51
CA SER A 235 2.97 19.17 22.42
C SER A 235 2.90 19.58 20.94
N ALA A 236 2.07 20.59 20.64
CA ALA A 236 2.01 21.15 19.29
C ALA A 236 3.41 21.53 18.78
N VAL A 237 3.72 21.14 17.55
CA VAL A 237 5.02 21.32 16.92
C VAL A 237 5.02 22.50 15.94
N ARG A 238 6.18 22.98 15.53
CA ARG A 238 6.28 24.06 14.55
C ARG A 238 5.78 23.57 13.17
N PRO A 239 5.12 24.43 12.39
CA PRO A 239 4.84 24.13 10.98
C PRO A 239 6.12 23.73 10.24
N GLY A 240 6.01 22.76 9.33
CA GLY A 240 7.16 22.22 8.59
C GLY A 240 8.00 21.19 9.35
N THR A 241 7.66 20.84 10.61
CA THR A 241 8.36 19.79 11.36
C THR A 241 8.23 18.45 10.63
N TYR A 242 9.34 17.71 10.60
CA TYR A 242 9.38 16.35 10.05
C TYR A 242 8.91 15.35 11.09
N ILE A 243 8.04 14.42 10.66
CA ILE A 243 7.48 13.35 11.49
C ILE A 243 8.03 12.03 10.97
N ASP A 244 8.79 11.32 11.80
CA ASP A 244 9.34 10.00 11.47
C ASP A 244 8.27 8.93 11.61
N ILE A 245 8.25 7.97 10.67
CA ILE A 245 7.20 6.97 10.53
C ILE A 245 7.80 5.58 10.45
N TRP A 246 7.23 4.65 11.23
CA TRP A 246 7.52 3.22 11.16
C TRP A 246 6.32 2.48 10.61
N TYR A 247 6.51 1.79 9.49
CA TYR A 247 5.49 0.97 8.83
C TYR A 247 5.62 -0.49 9.23
N HIS A 248 4.50 -1.15 9.40
CA HIS A 248 4.39 -2.57 9.68
C HIS A 248 3.19 -3.17 8.92
N SER A 249 3.20 -4.51 8.70
CA SER A 249 2.13 -5.19 7.98
C SER A 249 0.80 -5.10 8.72
N SER A 250 -0.23 -4.63 8.05
CA SER A 250 -1.60 -4.58 8.57
C SER A 250 -2.21 -5.95 8.86
N ARG A 251 -1.60 -7.04 8.33
CA ARG A 251 -2.06 -8.41 8.55
C ARG A 251 -1.68 -8.97 9.91
N THR A 252 -0.60 -8.46 10.49
CA THR A 252 -0.03 -8.95 11.77
C THR A 252 -0.14 -7.93 12.90
N MET A 253 -0.55 -6.71 12.60
CA MET A 253 -0.62 -5.60 13.55
C MET A 253 -1.89 -5.62 14.39
N ASP A 254 -1.73 -5.55 15.71
CA ASP A 254 -2.82 -5.28 16.64
C ASP A 254 -2.96 -3.76 16.88
N PHE A 255 -3.77 -3.11 16.05
CA PHE A 255 -3.99 -1.66 16.08
C PHE A 255 -4.42 -1.12 17.45
N LYS A 256 -5.21 -1.88 18.20
CA LYS A 256 -5.69 -1.43 19.50
C LYS A 256 -4.58 -1.37 20.53
N LYS A 257 -3.70 -2.36 20.52
CA LYS A 257 -2.53 -2.42 21.41
C LYS A 257 -1.53 -1.31 21.05
N GLU A 258 -1.17 -1.18 19.80
CA GLU A 258 -0.24 -0.14 19.30
C GLU A 258 -0.74 1.27 19.62
N MET A 259 -2.03 1.51 19.45
CA MET A 259 -2.63 2.81 19.80
C MET A 259 -2.53 3.09 21.30
N GLN A 260 -2.75 2.10 22.16
CA GLN A 260 -2.63 2.27 23.61
C GLN A 260 -1.19 2.50 24.04
N GLU A 261 -0.24 1.78 23.45
CA GLU A 261 1.20 1.96 23.72
C GLU A 261 1.66 3.36 23.33
N LEU A 262 1.28 3.83 22.14
CA LEU A 262 1.62 5.19 21.67
C LEU A 262 1.08 6.27 22.61
N LEU A 263 -0.19 6.19 23.01
CA LEU A 263 -0.79 7.16 23.92
C LEU A 263 -0.11 7.13 25.30
N HIS A 264 0.37 5.97 25.73
CA HIS A 264 1.08 5.83 26.98
C HIS A 264 2.50 6.43 26.89
N GLU A 265 3.27 6.14 25.84
CA GLU A 265 4.59 6.73 25.59
C GLU A 265 4.53 8.27 25.53
N ASP A 266 3.56 8.82 24.78
CA ASP A 266 3.36 10.26 24.68
C ASP A 266 2.97 10.90 26.04
N SER A 267 2.17 10.20 26.84
CA SER A 267 1.80 10.65 28.19
C SER A 267 3.01 10.72 29.10
N LEU A 268 3.90 9.73 29.05
CA LEU A 268 5.15 9.71 29.84
C LEU A 268 6.13 10.80 29.37
N ALA A 269 6.25 11.02 28.06
CA ALA A 269 7.11 12.05 27.49
C ALA A 269 6.67 13.48 27.87
N ASN A 270 5.38 13.68 28.12
CA ASN A 270 4.81 14.98 28.54
C ASN A 270 4.69 15.14 30.06
N MET A 271 5.09 14.16 30.87
CA MET A 271 5.17 14.33 32.30
C MET A 271 6.25 15.38 32.65
N PRO A 272 5.93 16.37 33.52
CA PRO A 272 6.96 17.27 34.00
C PRO A 272 8.04 16.46 34.71
N GLN A 273 9.29 16.61 34.25
CA GLN A 273 10.43 15.97 34.90
C GLN A 273 10.44 16.40 36.37
N PRO A 274 10.66 15.49 37.30
CA PRO A 274 10.77 15.86 38.71
C PRO A 274 11.91 16.87 38.84
N ILE A 275 11.61 18.07 39.37
CA ILE A 275 12.61 19.08 39.66
C ILE A 275 13.45 18.48 40.79
N LEU A 276 14.65 18.02 40.46
CA LEU A 276 15.64 17.60 41.46
C LEU A 276 16.04 18.85 42.21
N THR A 277 15.41 19.06 43.34
CA THR A 277 15.84 20.10 44.27
C THR A 277 17.15 19.65 44.91
N ILE A 278 17.98 20.65 45.30
CA ILE A 278 19.28 20.38 45.95
C ILE A 278 19.11 19.46 47.18
N ASP A 279 17.99 19.51 47.82
CA ASP A 279 17.66 18.63 48.97
C ASP A 279 17.48 17.17 48.58
N THR A 280 16.87 16.86 47.41
CA THR A 280 16.73 15.50 46.86
C THR A 280 18.08 14.89 46.46
N ILE A 281 19.01 15.74 45.97
CA ILE A 281 20.38 15.32 45.61
C ILE A 281 21.19 14.97 46.88
N LYS A 282 21.02 15.73 47.97
CA LYS A 282 21.68 15.41 49.24
C LYS A 282 21.20 14.10 49.84
N GLU A 283 19.90 13.81 49.83
CA GLU A 283 19.32 12.57 50.35
C GLU A 283 19.79 11.32 49.56
N THR A 284 19.97 11.46 48.23
CA THR A 284 20.49 10.39 47.36
C THR A 284 22.00 10.15 47.61
N ILE A 285 22.80 11.21 47.89
CA ILE A 285 24.22 11.07 48.17
C ILE A 285 24.44 10.45 49.55
N GLU A 286 23.65 10.83 50.59
CA GLU A 286 23.75 10.25 51.93
C GLU A 286 23.36 8.75 51.94
N THR A 287 22.39 8.32 51.15
CA THR A 287 22.01 6.90 51.07
C THR A 287 23.06 6.06 50.32
N THR A 288 23.78 6.60 49.34
CA THR A 288 24.83 5.87 48.61
C THR A 288 26.12 5.71 49.46
N ASP A 289 26.44 6.69 50.33
CA ASP A 289 27.58 6.57 51.23
C ASP A 289 27.40 5.54 52.37
N TYR A 290 26.17 5.19 52.71
CA TYR A 290 25.92 4.16 53.73
C TYR A 290 25.96 2.73 53.14
N GLU A 291 25.62 2.53 51.86
CA GLU A 291 25.68 1.21 51.22
C GLU A 291 27.14 0.80 50.88
N GLU A 292 28.06 1.76 50.63
CA GLU A 292 29.47 1.45 50.34
C GLU A 292 30.30 1.13 51.59
N GLN A 293 29.83 1.48 52.79
CA GLN A 293 30.54 1.16 54.07
C GLN A 293 30.19 -0.18 54.65
N ASP A 294 29.04 -0.74 54.37
CA ASP A 294 28.63 -2.06 54.90
C ASP A 294 29.23 -3.24 54.10
N GLU A 295 29.71 -3.04 52.85
CA GLU A 295 30.38 -4.10 52.07
C GLU A 295 31.86 -4.32 52.41
N PHE A 296 32.49 -3.47 53.24
CA PHE A 296 33.91 -3.59 53.61
C PHE A 296 34.19 -4.20 55.00
N GLU A 297 33.18 -4.50 55.85
CA GLU A 297 33.38 -5.07 57.19
C GLU A 297 33.23 -6.60 57.31
N ASP A 298 32.83 -7.30 56.22
CA ASP A 298 32.62 -8.77 56.28
C ASP A 298 33.77 -9.60 55.66
N GLU A 299 34.95 -9.04 55.37
CA GLU A 299 36.16 -9.79 54.92
C GLU A 299 37.38 -9.58 55.83
N PHE A 300 37.26 -9.93 57.14
CA PHE A 300 38.42 -10.26 58.00
C PHE A 300 38.07 -11.35 59.02
#